data_42cb428bfe34b71650dfa0ba01f338a1
#
_entry.id   42cb428bfe34b71650dfa0ba01f338a1
#
_cell.length_a   1.000
_cell.length_b   1.000
_cell.length_c   1.000
_cell.angle_alpha   90.00
_cell.angle_beta   90.00
_cell.angle_gamma   90.00
#
_symmetry.space_group_name_H-M   'P 1'
#
loop_
_entity.id
_entity.type
_entity.pdbx_description
1 polymer ?
#
loop_
_entity_poly.entity_id
_entity_poly.type
_entity_poly.pdbx_seq_one_letter_code
_entity_poly.pdbx_strand_id
1 'polypeptide(L)'
;MKSVIPEHIKHDWSSRGYSFGVFRDPPGRVWADLVHKTDELVVLAEGEIEIEIEGKSQRPQIGEEVFIPANALHTLRNVGSMGNVWYYGYKNIV
;
A
#
# COMPACT_ATOMS: atom_id res chain seq x y z
N MET A 1 1.87 1.71 18.65
CA MET A 1 1.78 2.20 17.27
C MET A 1 2.88 1.58 16.44
N LYS A 2 2.55 1.08 15.25
CA LYS A 2 3.56 0.50 14.36
C LYS A 2 4.40 1.61 13.75
N SER A 3 5.69 1.34 13.57
CA SER A 3 6.61 2.29 12.95
C SER A 3 6.24 2.53 11.50
N VAL A 4 6.32 3.79 11.06
CA VAL A 4 6.21 4.17 9.65
C VAL A 4 7.51 4.80 9.15
N ILE A 5 8.61 4.56 9.86
CA ILE A 5 9.92 5.01 9.43
C ILE A 5 10.31 4.21 8.18
N PRO A 6 10.57 4.89 7.04
CA PRO A 6 10.79 4.18 5.77
C PRO A 6 11.88 3.12 5.83
N GLU A 7 12.99 3.43 6.49
CA GLU A 7 14.13 2.50 6.57
C GLU A 7 13.77 1.22 7.31
N HIS A 8 12.91 1.31 8.34
CA HIS A 8 12.45 0.13 9.09
C HIS A 8 11.55 -0.75 8.22
N ILE A 9 10.61 -0.14 7.52
CA ILE A 9 9.68 -0.86 6.62
C ILE A 9 10.47 -1.50 5.48
N LYS A 10 11.35 -0.73 4.86
CA LYS A 10 12.19 -1.22 3.77
C LYS A 10 13.03 -2.43 4.18
N HIS A 11 13.65 -2.36 5.36
CA HIS A 11 14.48 -3.46 5.87
C HIS A 11 13.62 -4.71 6.12
N ASP A 12 12.48 -4.55 6.78
CA ASP A 12 11.57 -5.66 7.05
C ASP A 12 11.09 -6.30 5.75
N TRP A 13 10.63 -5.50 4.79
CA TRP A 13 10.13 -6.02 3.52
C TRP A 13 11.23 -6.70 2.71
N SER A 14 12.44 -6.13 2.72
CA SER A 14 13.57 -6.73 2.03
C SER A 14 13.88 -8.12 2.58
N SER A 15 13.84 -8.29 3.90
CA SER A 15 14.08 -9.59 4.54
C SER A 15 13.00 -10.62 4.18
N ARG A 16 11.84 -10.17 3.77
CA ARG A 16 10.72 -11.02 3.36
C ARG A 16 10.61 -11.19 1.84
N GLY A 17 11.55 -10.60 1.09
CA GLY A 17 11.61 -10.72 -0.36
C GLY A 17 10.77 -9.70 -1.12
N TYR A 18 10.46 -8.57 -0.51
CA TYR A 18 9.68 -7.51 -1.15
C TYR A 18 10.52 -6.29 -1.50
N SER A 19 10.16 -5.63 -2.58
CA SER A 19 10.72 -4.31 -2.93
C SER A 19 10.13 -3.23 -2.03
N PHE A 20 10.56 -1.98 -2.20
CA PHE A 20 10.05 -0.86 -1.43
C PHE A 20 9.99 0.38 -2.30
N GLY A 21 8.85 1.06 -2.26
CA GLY A 21 8.66 2.34 -2.92
C GLY A 21 7.73 3.23 -2.11
N VAL A 22 7.72 4.51 -2.45
CA VAL A 22 6.92 5.52 -1.76
C VAL A 22 6.06 6.25 -2.79
N PHE A 23 4.77 6.38 -2.50
CA PHE A 23 3.86 7.23 -3.27
C PHE A 23 3.32 8.36 -2.41
N ARG A 24 3.10 9.52 -3.07
CA ARG A 24 2.45 10.68 -2.49
C ARG A 24 1.33 11.08 -3.43
N ASP A 25 0.10 11.01 -2.96
CA ASP A 25 -1.08 11.31 -3.78
C ASP A 25 -1.83 12.52 -3.24
N PRO A 26 -2.35 13.39 -4.14
CA PRO A 26 -3.22 14.47 -3.73
C PRO A 26 -4.59 13.92 -3.28
N PRO A 27 -5.39 14.75 -2.58
CA PRO A 27 -6.76 14.34 -2.23
C PRO A 27 -7.55 13.97 -3.48
N GLY A 28 -8.35 12.92 -3.38
CA GLY A 28 -9.20 12.47 -4.47
C GLY A 28 -8.53 11.61 -5.53
N ARG A 29 -7.22 11.38 -5.42
CA ARG A 29 -6.53 10.51 -6.39
C ARG A 29 -7.04 9.08 -6.27
N VAL A 30 -7.32 8.47 -7.42
CA VAL A 30 -7.78 7.08 -7.52
C VAL A 30 -6.87 6.33 -8.48
N TRP A 31 -6.32 5.22 -8.01
CA TRP A 31 -5.62 4.24 -8.83
C TRP A 31 -6.56 3.07 -8.99
N ALA A 32 -7.34 3.05 -10.10
CA ALA A 32 -8.44 2.11 -10.27
C ALA A 32 -8.05 0.86 -11.04
N ASP A 33 -8.68 -0.25 -10.65
CA ASP A 33 -8.68 -1.51 -11.41
C ASP A 33 -7.28 -2.04 -11.70
N LEU A 34 -6.41 -1.99 -10.69
CA LEU A 34 -5.05 -2.49 -10.79
C LEU A 34 -5.01 -4.01 -10.62
N VAL A 35 -4.15 -4.66 -11.40
CA VAL A 35 -3.87 -6.09 -11.27
C VAL A 35 -2.36 -6.26 -11.44
N HIS A 36 -1.73 -6.96 -10.50
CA HIS A 36 -0.30 -7.27 -10.59
C HIS A 36 -0.08 -8.78 -10.51
N LYS A 37 0.96 -9.25 -11.20
CA LYS A 37 1.30 -10.68 -11.23
C LYS A 37 2.00 -11.16 -9.97
N THR A 38 2.37 -10.25 -9.09
CA THR A 38 3.06 -10.58 -7.84
C THR A 38 2.25 -10.10 -6.64
N ASP A 39 2.50 -10.69 -5.48
CA ASP A 39 1.93 -10.20 -4.22
C ASP A 39 2.46 -8.81 -3.93
N GLU A 40 1.63 -7.99 -3.30
CA GLU A 40 1.97 -6.61 -2.95
C GLU A 40 1.68 -6.36 -1.47
N LEU A 41 2.53 -5.53 -0.85
CA LEU A 41 2.30 -5.00 0.49
C LEU A 41 2.10 -3.49 0.40
N VAL A 42 1.18 -2.97 1.20
CA VAL A 42 0.91 -1.52 1.30
C VAL A 42 0.84 -1.12 2.76
N VAL A 43 1.49 -0.01 3.10
CA VAL A 43 1.40 0.61 4.42
C VAL A 43 1.15 2.10 4.25
N LEU A 44 0.11 2.61 4.92
CA LEU A 44 -0.16 4.04 4.97
C LEU A 44 0.79 4.69 5.97
N ALA A 45 1.50 5.74 5.55
CA ALA A 45 2.43 6.49 6.39
C ALA A 45 1.85 7.82 6.87
N GLU A 46 1.04 8.50 6.05
CA GLU A 46 0.42 9.78 6.38
C GLU A 46 -0.92 9.90 5.68
N GLY A 47 -1.88 10.56 6.34
CA GLY A 47 -3.18 10.84 5.76
C GLY A 47 -4.13 9.65 5.85
N GLU A 48 -4.95 9.48 4.82
CA GLU A 48 -5.97 8.43 4.76
C GLU A 48 -5.92 7.71 3.42
N ILE A 49 -6.30 6.44 3.41
CA ILE A 49 -6.38 5.65 2.18
C ILE A 49 -7.51 4.64 2.31
N GLU A 50 -8.20 4.39 1.20
CA GLU A 50 -9.12 3.28 1.09
C GLU A 50 -8.57 2.28 0.06
N ILE A 51 -8.53 1.01 0.42
CA ILE A 51 -8.05 -0.04 -0.45
C ILE A 51 -9.19 -1.03 -0.67
N GLU A 52 -9.56 -1.19 -1.93
CA GLU A 52 -10.59 -2.15 -2.32
C GLU A 52 -9.90 -3.33 -3.01
N ILE A 53 -10.12 -4.54 -2.49
CA ILE A 53 -9.54 -5.77 -3.03
C ILE A 53 -10.67 -6.73 -3.33
N GLU A 54 -10.81 -7.12 -4.60
CA GLU A 54 -11.85 -8.04 -5.05
C GLU A 54 -13.24 -7.64 -4.53
N GLY A 55 -13.55 -6.33 -4.63
CA GLY A 55 -14.84 -5.78 -4.23
C GLY A 55 -15.00 -5.50 -2.75
N LYS A 56 -13.99 -5.77 -1.92
CA LYS A 56 -14.04 -5.52 -0.47
C LYS A 56 -13.16 -4.34 -0.11
N SER A 57 -13.76 -3.32 0.49
CA SER A 57 -13.06 -2.10 0.87
C SER A 57 -12.61 -2.13 2.32
N GLN A 58 -11.45 -1.54 2.58
CA GLN A 58 -10.93 -1.35 3.92
C GLN A 58 -10.20 -0.02 4.01
N ARG A 59 -10.15 0.55 5.20
CA ARG A 59 -9.42 1.79 5.48
C ARG A 59 -8.38 1.50 6.56
N PRO A 60 -7.18 1.08 6.19
CA PRO A 60 -6.16 0.74 7.18
C PRO A 60 -5.70 1.96 7.93
N GLN A 61 -5.29 1.74 9.18
CA GLN A 61 -4.69 2.77 10.00
C GLN A 61 -3.23 2.99 9.60
N ILE A 62 -2.68 4.14 9.95
CA ILE A 62 -1.26 4.44 9.74
C ILE A 62 -0.42 3.33 10.38
N GLY A 63 0.49 2.76 9.60
CA GLY A 63 1.39 1.69 10.04
C GLY A 63 0.84 0.28 9.91
N GLU A 64 -0.44 0.14 9.57
CA GLU A 64 -1.05 -1.17 9.37
C GLU A 64 -0.70 -1.71 7.99
N GLU A 65 -0.17 -2.93 7.93
CA GLU A 65 0.21 -3.56 6.66
C GLU A 65 -0.99 -4.24 6.02
N VAL A 66 -1.19 -3.99 4.73
CA VAL A 66 -2.25 -4.61 3.94
C VAL A 66 -1.59 -5.51 2.89
N PHE A 67 -2.07 -6.74 2.78
CA PHE A 67 -1.59 -7.71 1.80
C PHE A 67 -2.55 -7.77 0.62
N ILE A 68 -2.02 -7.58 -0.60
CA ILE A 68 -2.77 -7.68 -1.84
C ILE A 68 -2.23 -8.88 -2.60
N PRO A 69 -3.02 -9.97 -2.73
CA PRO A 69 -2.55 -11.17 -3.43
C PRO A 69 -2.27 -10.92 -4.90
N ALA A 70 -1.36 -11.69 -5.47
CA ALA A 70 -1.11 -11.67 -6.91
C ALA A 70 -2.42 -11.90 -7.67
N ASN A 71 -2.60 -11.18 -8.77
CA ASN A 71 -3.75 -11.26 -9.66
C ASN A 71 -5.09 -10.78 -9.06
N ALA A 72 -5.08 -10.24 -7.85
CA ALA A 72 -6.30 -9.68 -7.25
C ALA A 72 -6.57 -8.28 -7.82
N LEU A 73 -7.79 -8.07 -8.29
CA LEU A 73 -8.22 -6.75 -8.76
C LEU A 73 -8.32 -5.81 -7.57
N HIS A 74 -7.68 -4.65 -7.65
CA HIS A 74 -7.68 -3.72 -6.52
C HIS A 74 -7.66 -2.26 -6.97
N THR A 75 -8.13 -1.39 -6.07
CA THR A 75 -8.20 0.06 -6.28
C THR A 75 -7.75 0.75 -5.00
N LEU A 76 -6.93 1.79 -5.14
CA LEU A 76 -6.48 2.61 -4.01
C LEU A 76 -7.03 4.02 -4.19
N ARG A 77 -7.62 4.59 -3.12
CA ARG A 77 -8.21 5.93 -3.15
C ARG A 77 -7.69 6.77 -2.00
N ASN A 78 -7.28 8.00 -2.30
CA ASN A 78 -7.06 8.96 -1.22
C ASN A 78 -8.42 9.57 -0.85
N VAL A 79 -8.97 9.12 0.27
CA VAL A 79 -10.29 9.54 0.75
C VAL A 79 -10.20 10.67 1.77
N GLY A 80 -9.01 11.14 2.07
CA GLY A 80 -8.81 12.25 2.99
C GLY A 80 -8.95 13.60 2.30
N SER A 81 -8.93 14.65 3.11
CA SER A 81 -8.99 16.05 2.63
C SER A 81 -7.62 16.60 2.29
N MET A 82 -6.55 15.86 2.57
CA MET A 82 -5.17 16.27 2.34
C MET A 82 -4.43 15.18 1.56
N GLY A 83 -3.22 15.51 1.11
CA GLY A 83 -2.38 14.51 0.48
C GLY A 83 -2.06 13.35 1.41
N ASN A 84 -1.81 12.17 0.86
CA ASN A 84 -1.36 11.03 1.64
C ASN A 84 0.03 10.58 1.23
N VAL A 85 0.65 9.76 2.08
CA VAL A 85 1.91 9.09 1.79
C VAL A 85 1.72 7.63 2.12
N TRP A 86 2.08 6.75 1.19
CA TRP A 86 1.98 5.32 1.42
C TRP A 86 3.16 4.59 0.79
N TYR A 87 3.52 3.47 1.40
CA TYR A 87 4.59 2.61 0.94
C TYR A 87 4.00 1.40 0.23
N TYR A 88 4.68 0.94 -0.81
CA TYR A 88 4.28 -0.26 -1.54
C TYR A 88 5.51 -1.11 -1.81
N GLY A 89 5.29 -2.42 -1.88
CA GLY A 89 6.34 -3.35 -2.23
C GLY A 89 5.76 -4.55 -2.96
N TYR A 90 6.50 -5.04 -3.94
CA TYR A 90 6.13 -6.21 -4.70
C TYR A 90 7.04 -7.37 -4.35
N LYS A 91 6.46 -8.58 -4.30
CA LYS A 91 7.23 -9.79 -4.05
C LYS A 91 8.23 -9.99 -5.18
N ASN A 92 9.50 -10.14 -4.84
CA ASN A 92 10.53 -10.39 -5.83
C ASN A 92 10.35 -11.81 -6.39
N ILE A 93 10.37 -11.90 -7.73
CA ILE A 93 10.35 -13.18 -8.42
C ILE A 93 11.80 -13.56 -8.67
N VAL A 94 12.18 -14.70 -8.15
CA VAL A 94 13.53 -15.23 -8.35
C VAL A 94 13.52 -16.24 -9.47
#